data_7c1ea851d5618cfb79156761bb62f325
#
_entry.id   7c1ea851d5618cfb79156761bb62f325
#
_cell.length_a   1.000
_cell.length_b   1.000
_cell.length_c   1.000
_cell.angle_alpha   90.00
_cell.angle_beta   90.00
_cell.angle_gamma   90.00
#
_symmetry.space_group_name_H-M   'P 1'
#
loop_
_entity.id
_entity.type
_entity.pdbx_description
1 polymer ?
#
loop_
_entity_poly.entity_id
_entity_poly.type
_entity_poly.pdbx_seq_one_letter_code
_entity_poly.pdbx_strand_id
1 'polypeptide(L)'
;KIDNKIPEKFSKKTDAGLSGPQELLGKRLDQKAGLSNSRLSLEVSRGEKTHKLNIQLPKSQSFSLSTPKSCSKRRNFLSEISEYLVNVQQTNGRWKPGVGGDADVYTTAFCGLVLLANNNIKHLPSIKKSIEFIKRASIESIKLSDPQKGPKNWQTAANGIFLAEYQ
;
A
#
# COMPACT_ATOMS: atom_id res chain seq x y z
N LYS A 1 19.66 -15.31 2.99
CA LYS A 1 19.44 -16.02 1.72
C LYS A 1 17.93 -16.16 1.47
N ILE A 2 17.54 -16.21 0.23
CA ILE A 2 16.16 -16.46 -0.21
C ILE A 2 16.21 -17.67 -1.14
N ASP A 3 15.53 -18.78 -0.77
CA ASP A 3 15.62 -20.06 -1.47
C ASP A 3 17.07 -20.47 -1.83
N ASN A 4 17.96 -20.42 -0.84
CA ASN A 4 19.38 -20.69 -0.92
C ASN A 4 20.22 -19.74 -1.81
N LYS A 5 19.63 -18.73 -2.44
CA LYS A 5 20.36 -17.69 -3.17
C LYS A 5 20.71 -16.52 -2.26
N ILE A 6 21.94 -16.06 -2.38
CA ILE A 6 22.39 -14.83 -1.72
C ILE A 6 21.97 -13.67 -2.61
N PRO A 7 21.18 -12.70 -2.09
CA PRO A 7 20.84 -11.52 -2.89
C PRO A 7 22.08 -10.66 -3.10
N GLU A 8 22.13 -9.98 -4.23
CA GLU A 8 23.15 -8.97 -4.49
C GLU A 8 23.02 -7.83 -3.46
N LYS A 9 24.13 -7.15 -3.17
CA LYS A 9 24.10 -5.97 -2.31
C LYS A 9 23.29 -4.87 -2.97
N PHE A 10 22.58 -4.07 -2.16
CA PHE A 10 21.88 -2.90 -2.67
C PHE A 10 22.81 -2.03 -3.53
N SER A 11 22.46 -1.81 -4.76
CA SER A 11 23.07 -0.80 -5.59
C SER A 11 22.43 0.55 -5.27
N LYS A 12 23.22 1.53 -4.83
CA LYS A 12 22.76 2.91 -4.62
C LYS A 12 22.41 3.66 -5.92
N LYS A 13 22.58 3.02 -7.07
CA LYS A 13 22.51 3.67 -8.40
C LYS A 13 21.19 3.49 -9.15
N THR A 14 20.18 2.84 -8.59
CA THR A 14 18.92 2.66 -9.31
C THR A 14 17.84 3.53 -8.70
N ASP A 15 17.56 4.65 -9.34
CA ASP A 15 16.42 5.53 -9.04
C ASP A 15 15.05 4.89 -9.35
N ALA A 16 15.04 3.68 -9.86
CA ALA A 16 13.86 3.08 -10.48
C ALA A 16 13.50 1.72 -9.92
N GLY A 17 13.43 1.56 -8.61
CA GLY A 17 12.73 0.39 -8.14
C GLY A 17 13.49 -0.54 -7.18
N LEU A 18 12.94 -1.71 -7.04
CA LEU A 18 13.42 -2.74 -6.12
C LEU A 18 14.73 -3.34 -6.60
N SER A 19 15.78 -3.30 -5.77
CA SER A 19 17.09 -3.92 -6.06
C SER A 19 17.53 -4.83 -4.93
N GLY A 20 18.50 -5.70 -5.21
CA GLY A 20 19.10 -6.60 -4.24
C GLY A 20 18.10 -7.56 -3.59
N PRO A 21 18.00 -7.60 -2.24
CA PRO A 21 17.15 -8.56 -1.55
C PRO A 21 15.67 -8.44 -1.89
N GLN A 22 15.17 -7.22 -2.13
CA GLN A 22 13.77 -6.98 -2.46
C GLN A 22 13.42 -7.48 -3.86
N GLU A 23 14.29 -7.24 -4.84
CA GLU A 23 14.12 -7.76 -6.20
C GLU A 23 14.14 -9.28 -6.22
N LEU A 24 15.11 -9.90 -5.52
CA LEU A 24 15.19 -11.36 -5.45
C LEU A 24 13.95 -11.94 -4.77
N LEU A 25 13.46 -11.31 -3.69
CA LEU A 25 12.24 -11.73 -3.01
C LEU A 25 11.03 -11.64 -3.95
N GLY A 26 10.86 -10.52 -4.64
CA GLY A 26 9.78 -10.31 -5.61
C GLY A 26 9.81 -11.38 -6.71
N LYS A 27 10.95 -11.59 -7.37
CA LYS A 27 11.11 -12.64 -8.38
C LYS A 27 10.78 -14.04 -7.86
N ARG A 28 11.11 -14.35 -6.59
CA ARG A 28 10.79 -15.66 -6.00
C ARG A 28 9.31 -15.80 -5.67
N LEU A 29 8.67 -14.73 -5.21
CA LEU A 29 7.23 -14.73 -4.99
C LEU A 29 6.48 -14.91 -6.31
N ASP A 30 6.87 -14.20 -7.36
CA ASP A 30 6.26 -14.32 -8.70
C ASP A 30 6.40 -15.74 -9.27
N GLN A 31 7.59 -16.33 -9.17
CA GLN A 31 7.85 -17.70 -9.62
C GLN A 31 7.00 -18.76 -8.89
N LYS A 32 6.64 -18.49 -7.64
CA LYS A 32 5.85 -19.38 -6.80
C LYS A 32 4.37 -19.02 -6.76
N ALA A 33 4.00 -17.89 -7.30
CA ALA A 33 2.61 -17.45 -7.38
C ALA A 33 1.78 -18.44 -8.20
N GLY A 34 0.65 -18.87 -7.67
CA GLY A 34 -0.25 -19.80 -8.36
C GLY A 34 0.08 -21.28 -8.22
N LEU A 35 1.25 -21.64 -7.71
CA LEU A 35 1.59 -23.02 -7.43
C LEU A 35 0.89 -23.49 -6.14
N SER A 36 0.34 -24.71 -6.16
CA SER A 36 -0.19 -25.32 -4.95
C SER A 36 0.95 -25.68 -4.00
N ASN A 37 0.76 -25.44 -2.70
CA ASN A 37 1.74 -25.76 -1.65
C ASN A 37 3.12 -25.12 -1.80
N SER A 38 3.19 -23.93 -2.41
CA SER A 38 4.46 -23.20 -2.53
C SER A 38 5.00 -22.78 -1.17
N ARG A 39 6.29 -22.96 -0.98
CA ARG A 39 7.02 -22.52 0.22
C ARG A 39 8.14 -21.58 -0.17
N LEU A 40 8.35 -20.55 0.64
CA LEU A 40 9.47 -19.65 0.54
C LEU A 40 10.40 -19.87 1.73
N SER A 41 11.65 -20.20 1.46
CA SER A 41 12.68 -20.34 2.50
C SER A 41 13.49 -19.06 2.62
N LEU A 42 13.51 -18.51 3.82
CA LEU A 42 14.32 -17.32 4.16
C LEU A 42 15.39 -17.69 5.19
N GLU A 43 16.60 -17.23 4.97
CA GLU A 43 17.67 -17.27 5.95
C GLU A 43 18.06 -15.84 6.30
N VAL A 44 17.77 -15.43 7.52
CA VAL A 44 17.95 -14.06 8.01
C VAL A 44 18.98 -14.07 9.14
N SER A 45 20.03 -13.26 8.99
CA SER A 45 21.01 -13.05 10.05
C SER A 45 20.64 -11.80 10.86
N ARG A 46 20.62 -11.95 12.19
CA ARG A 46 20.42 -10.85 13.13
C ARG A 46 21.54 -10.91 14.16
N GLY A 47 22.51 -10.00 14.03
CA GLY A 47 23.76 -10.09 14.76
C GLY A 47 24.50 -11.39 14.35
N GLU A 48 24.96 -12.14 15.32
CA GLU A 48 25.67 -13.43 15.10
C GLU A 48 24.73 -14.62 14.88
N LYS A 49 23.43 -14.44 15.07
CA LYS A 49 22.45 -15.53 14.95
C LYS A 49 21.83 -15.56 13.57
N THR A 50 21.74 -16.76 13.02
CA THR A 50 21.05 -17.02 11.76
C THR A 50 19.73 -17.75 12.01
N HIS A 51 18.65 -17.23 11.47
CA HIS A 51 17.30 -17.79 11.57
C HIS A 51 16.87 -18.31 10.21
N LYS A 52 16.35 -19.54 10.18
CA LYS A 52 15.74 -20.12 8.99
C LYS A 52 14.22 -20.07 9.15
N LEU A 53 13.55 -19.47 8.20
CA LEU A 53 12.09 -19.33 8.16
C LEU A 53 11.57 -20.02 6.90
N ASN A 54 10.58 -20.87 7.07
CA ASN A 54 9.83 -21.49 5.95
C ASN A 54 8.40 -20.94 5.98
N ILE A 55 8.08 -20.12 4.99
CA ILE A 55 6.78 -19.46 4.88
C ILE A 55 5.95 -20.24 3.87
N GLN A 56 4.80 -20.75 4.28
CA GLN A 56 3.82 -21.30 3.38
C GLN A 56 3.13 -20.17 2.65
N LEU A 57 3.23 -20.16 1.32
CA LEU A 57 2.55 -19.15 0.52
C LEU A 57 1.10 -19.57 0.28
N PRO A 58 0.14 -18.64 0.40
CA PRO A 58 -1.24 -18.93 0.06
C PRO A 58 -1.34 -19.23 -1.44
N LYS A 59 -2.29 -20.08 -1.82
CA LYS A 59 -2.58 -20.34 -3.22
C LYS A 59 -3.05 -19.03 -3.88
N SER A 60 -2.21 -18.45 -4.72
CA SER A 60 -2.59 -17.27 -5.49
C SER A 60 -3.63 -17.66 -6.55
N GLN A 61 -4.79 -17.04 -6.48
CA GLN A 61 -5.79 -17.15 -7.55
C GLN A 61 -5.31 -16.33 -8.76
N SER A 62 -5.56 -16.81 -9.96
CA SER A 62 -5.34 -16.02 -11.16
C SER A 62 -6.41 -14.93 -11.30
N PHE A 63 -6.07 -13.82 -11.95
CA PHE A 63 -7.09 -12.87 -12.38
C PHE A 63 -7.97 -13.50 -13.46
N SER A 64 -9.29 -13.26 -13.39
CA SER A 64 -10.20 -13.72 -14.43
C SER A 64 -10.05 -12.88 -15.70
N LEU A 65 -10.41 -13.44 -16.86
CA LEU A 65 -10.44 -12.71 -18.13
C LEU A 65 -11.43 -11.52 -18.11
N SER A 66 -12.40 -11.55 -17.19
CA SER A 66 -13.39 -10.47 -17.00
C SER A 66 -12.96 -9.41 -15.99
N THR A 67 -11.67 -9.40 -15.60
CA THR A 67 -11.14 -8.33 -14.74
C THR A 67 -11.37 -6.95 -15.43
N PRO A 68 -11.85 -5.93 -14.70
CA PRO A 68 -12.06 -5.90 -13.24
C PRO A 68 -13.45 -6.33 -12.75
N LYS A 69 -14.43 -6.53 -13.64
CA LYS A 69 -15.85 -6.64 -13.25
C LYS A 69 -16.19 -7.90 -12.43
N SER A 70 -15.73 -9.08 -12.83
CA SER A 70 -16.13 -10.36 -12.25
C SER A 70 -14.93 -11.17 -11.74
N CYS A 71 -14.06 -10.55 -10.96
CA CYS A 71 -12.85 -11.19 -10.48
C CYS A 71 -12.90 -11.40 -8.95
N SER A 72 -13.02 -12.65 -8.52
CA SER A 72 -13.00 -13.00 -7.08
C SER A 72 -11.70 -12.62 -6.40
N LYS A 73 -10.55 -12.81 -7.08
CA LYS A 73 -9.25 -12.40 -6.57
C LYS A 73 -9.20 -10.90 -6.25
N ARG A 74 -9.72 -10.07 -7.16
CA ARG A 74 -9.78 -8.63 -6.95
C ARG A 74 -10.67 -8.29 -5.75
N ARG A 75 -11.86 -8.90 -5.64
CA ARG A 75 -12.78 -8.64 -4.52
C ARG A 75 -12.16 -9.04 -3.19
N ASN A 76 -11.56 -10.22 -3.12
CA ASN A 76 -10.91 -10.69 -1.88
C ASN A 76 -9.76 -9.78 -1.49
N PHE A 77 -8.88 -9.44 -2.43
CA PHE A 77 -7.77 -8.51 -2.20
C PHE A 77 -8.27 -7.14 -1.73
N LEU A 78 -9.31 -6.60 -2.37
CA LEU A 78 -9.87 -5.32 -2.00
C LEU A 78 -10.51 -5.36 -0.60
N SER A 79 -11.15 -6.48 -0.24
CA SER A 79 -11.70 -6.67 1.10
C SER A 79 -10.60 -6.74 2.15
N GLU A 80 -9.59 -7.57 1.93
CA GLU A 80 -8.46 -7.73 2.87
C GLU A 80 -7.70 -6.42 3.10
N ILE A 81 -7.39 -5.68 2.03
CA ILE A 81 -6.70 -4.40 2.16
C ILE A 81 -7.57 -3.35 2.84
N SER A 82 -8.89 -3.36 2.61
CA SER A 82 -9.81 -2.43 3.25
C SER A 82 -9.88 -2.66 4.76
N GLU A 83 -10.01 -3.91 5.20
CA GLU A 83 -9.97 -4.27 6.62
C GLU A 83 -8.65 -3.85 7.28
N TYR A 84 -7.53 -4.13 6.61
CA TYR A 84 -6.23 -3.68 7.08
C TYR A 84 -6.17 -2.15 7.23
N LEU A 85 -6.62 -1.41 6.23
CA LEU A 85 -6.61 0.06 6.26
C LEU A 85 -7.47 0.60 7.41
N VAL A 86 -8.66 0.05 7.64
CA VAL A 86 -9.50 0.46 8.78
C VAL A 86 -8.76 0.26 10.10
N ASN A 87 -8.08 -0.88 10.26
CA ASN A 87 -7.37 -1.23 11.50
C ASN A 87 -6.14 -0.34 11.77
N VAL A 88 -5.47 0.17 10.73
CA VAL A 88 -4.26 1.01 10.88
C VAL A 88 -4.55 2.50 10.77
N GLN A 89 -5.80 2.91 10.56
CA GLN A 89 -6.18 4.31 10.53
C GLN A 89 -5.95 4.98 11.88
N GLN A 90 -5.31 6.14 11.87
CA GLN A 90 -5.11 6.91 13.10
C GLN A 90 -6.41 7.57 13.58
N THR A 91 -6.47 7.90 14.86
CA THR A 91 -7.67 8.49 15.50
C THR A 91 -8.13 9.78 14.83
N ASN A 92 -7.20 10.57 14.29
CA ASN A 92 -7.47 11.81 13.55
C ASN A 92 -7.91 11.61 12.09
N GLY A 93 -8.06 10.36 11.64
CA GLY A 93 -8.54 10.00 10.32
C GLY A 93 -7.49 9.84 9.23
N ARG A 94 -6.22 10.11 9.52
CA ARG A 94 -5.14 9.97 8.53
C ARG A 94 -4.56 8.55 8.48
N TRP A 95 -3.89 8.26 7.38
CA TRP A 95 -2.93 7.18 7.28
C TRP A 95 -1.53 7.75 7.14
N LYS A 96 -0.64 7.31 8.02
CA LYS A 96 0.74 7.74 8.01
C LYS A 96 1.53 6.90 7.01
N PRO A 97 2.21 7.51 6.01
CA PRO A 97 3.10 6.77 5.14
C PRO A 97 4.30 6.23 5.94
N GLY A 98 4.87 5.15 5.48
CA GLY A 98 6.05 4.54 6.10
C GLY A 98 7.33 5.38 5.96
N VAL A 99 7.31 6.40 5.10
CA VAL A 99 8.39 7.37 4.86
C VAL A 99 7.90 8.76 5.28
N GLY A 100 8.69 9.48 6.04
CA GLY A 100 8.32 10.78 6.60
C GLY A 100 8.07 11.85 5.53
N GLY A 101 7.36 12.90 5.91
CA GLY A 101 7.11 14.09 5.10
C GLY A 101 5.62 14.40 4.91
N ASP A 102 5.32 15.35 4.03
CA ASP A 102 3.96 15.84 3.70
C ASP A 102 3.09 14.82 2.96
N ALA A 103 3.49 13.55 2.99
CA ALA A 103 2.82 12.47 2.28
C ALA A 103 1.48 12.05 2.92
N ASP A 104 1.18 12.52 4.13
CA ASP A 104 -0.01 12.09 4.90
C ASP A 104 -1.32 12.41 4.17
N VAL A 105 -1.39 13.54 3.49
CA VAL A 105 -2.63 14.04 2.86
C VAL A 105 -3.01 13.19 1.65
N TYR A 106 -2.09 13.01 0.68
CA TYR A 106 -2.39 12.20 -0.48
C TYR A 106 -2.50 10.71 -0.14
N THR A 107 -1.69 10.22 0.83
CA THR A 107 -1.83 8.83 1.31
C THR A 107 -3.21 8.62 1.89
N THR A 108 -3.72 9.58 2.66
CA THR A 108 -5.07 9.51 3.22
C THR A 108 -6.13 9.51 2.13
N ALA A 109 -5.99 10.32 1.08
CA ALA A 109 -6.90 10.33 -0.05
C ALA A 109 -6.92 8.98 -0.79
N PHE A 110 -5.75 8.40 -1.08
CA PHE A 110 -5.68 7.09 -1.75
C PHE A 110 -6.25 5.96 -0.88
N CYS A 111 -5.97 5.93 0.41
CA CYS A 111 -6.57 4.96 1.32
C CYS A 111 -8.10 5.11 1.37
N GLY A 112 -8.59 6.34 1.40
CA GLY A 112 -10.02 6.63 1.32
C GLY A 112 -10.68 6.12 0.03
N LEU A 113 -10.01 6.30 -1.12
CA LEU A 113 -10.47 5.77 -2.41
C LEU A 113 -10.54 4.23 -2.43
N VAL A 114 -9.58 3.55 -1.78
CA VAL A 114 -9.64 2.08 -1.64
C VAL A 114 -10.86 1.65 -0.84
N LEU A 115 -11.19 2.35 0.25
CA LEU A 115 -12.37 2.05 1.07
C LEU A 115 -13.67 2.32 0.31
N LEU A 116 -13.74 3.40 -0.48
CA LEU A 116 -14.88 3.68 -1.36
C LEU A 116 -15.05 2.60 -2.43
N ALA A 117 -13.96 2.19 -3.09
CA ALA A 117 -13.97 1.16 -4.13
C ALA A 117 -14.43 -0.22 -3.61
N ASN A 118 -14.26 -0.50 -2.32
CA ASN A 118 -14.80 -1.71 -1.70
C ASN A 118 -16.31 -1.66 -1.50
N ASN A 119 -16.92 -0.48 -1.52
CA ASN A 119 -18.35 -0.24 -1.39
C ASN A 119 -19.00 -0.96 -0.19
N ASN A 120 -18.30 -1.00 0.94
CA ASN A 120 -18.80 -1.64 2.17
C ASN A 120 -19.19 -0.56 3.19
N ILE A 121 -20.47 -0.52 3.56
CA ILE A 121 -21.04 0.45 4.50
C ILE A 121 -20.30 0.49 5.85
N LYS A 122 -19.70 -0.63 6.26
CA LYS A 122 -18.91 -0.72 7.50
C LYS A 122 -17.71 0.21 7.50
N HIS A 123 -17.21 0.61 6.32
CA HIS A 123 -16.03 1.49 6.18
C HIS A 123 -16.41 2.98 6.21
N LEU A 124 -17.70 3.31 6.17
CA LEU A 124 -18.17 4.70 6.15
C LEU A 124 -17.64 5.56 7.30
N PRO A 125 -17.54 5.07 8.55
CA PRO A 125 -16.94 5.86 9.63
C PRO A 125 -15.47 6.24 9.37
N SER A 126 -14.67 5.31 8.82
CA SER A 126 -13.28 5.56 8.46
C SER A 126 -13.15 6.54 7.29
N ILE A 127 -14.01 6.41 6.29
CA ILE A 127 -14.08 7.34 5.15
C ILE A 127 -14.42 8.75 5.63
N LYS A 128 -15.43 8.93 6.48
CA LYS A 128 -15.79 10.23 7.05
C LYS A 128 -14.64 10.87 7.83
N LYS A 129 -13.94 10.11 8.66
CA LYS A 129 -12.76 10.61 9.38
C LYS A 129 -11.66 11.09 8.43
N SER A 130 -11.41 10.35 7.36
CA SER A 130 -10.38 10.77 6.38
C SER A 130 -10.78 12.03 5.62
N ILE A 131 -12.06 12.21 5.29
CA ILE A 131 -12.56 13.45 4.68
C ILE A 131 -12.34 14.65 5.59
N GLU A 132 -12.68 14.51 6.87
CA GLU A 132 -12.48 15.59 7.85
C GLU A 132 -11.00 15.92 8.04
N PHE A 133 -10.12 14.93 8.01
CA PHE A 133 -8.68 15.16 8.02
C PHE A 133 -8.23 15.95 6.78
N ILE A 134 -8.62 15.51 5.58
CA ILE A 134 -8.24 16.16 4.32
C ILE A 134 -8.77 17.60 4.24
N LYS A 135 -10.02 17.84 4.64
CA LYS A 135 -10.59 19.20 4.68
C LYS A 135 -9.74 20.14 5.54
N ARG A 136 -9.41 19.70 6.76
CA ARG A 136 -8.57 20.52 7.67
C ARG A 136 -7.19 20.77 7.10
N ALA A 137 -6.51 19.72 6.63
CA ALA A 137 -5.18 19.84 6.06
C ALA A 137 -5.15 20.72 4.79
N SER A 138 -6.19 20.66 3.96
CA SER A 138 -6.31 21.50 2.78
C SER A 138 -6.49 22.97 3.13
N ILE A 139 -7.31 23.29 4.14
CA ILE A 139 -7.51 24.66 4.63
C ILE A 139 -6.21 25.22 5.23
N GLU A 140 -5.50 24.43 6.02
CA GLU A 140 -4.20 24.82 6.57
C GLU A 140 -3.17 25.07 5.48
N SER A 141 -3.11 24.21 4.48
CA SER A 141 -2.21 24.34 3.33
C SER A 141 -2.47 25.64 2.54
N ILE A 142 -3.73 26.00 2.34
CA ILE A 142 -4.10 27.26 1.68
C ILE A 142 -3.65 28.49 2.50
N LYS A 143 -3.80 28.43 3.82
CA LYS A 143 -3.38 29.53 4.72
C LYS A 143 -1.86 29.70 4.79
N LEU A 144 -1.12 28.61 4.65
CA LEU A 144 0.34 28.57 4.73
C LEU A 144 1.01 28.60 3.35
N SER A 145 0.25 28.75 2.26
CA SER A 145 0.80 28.73 0.91
C SER A 145 1.74 29.92 0.72
N ASP A 146 3.02 29.63 0.77
CA ASP A 146 4.05 30.44 0.16
C ASP A 146 3.74 30.46 -1.36
N PRO A 147 3.49 31.62 -1.96
CA PRO A 147 3.20 31.71 -3.40
C PRO A 147 4.26 31.06 -4.28
N GLN A 148 5.49 30.90 -3.75
CA GLN A 148 6.59 30.22 -4.45
C GLN A 148 6.59 28.69 -4.26
N LYS A 149 5.85 28.19 -3.29
CA LYS A 149 5.72 26.75 -2.98
C LYS A 149 4.29 26.29 -3.21
N GLY A 150 3.73 26.55 -4.37
CA GLY A 150 2.37 26.17 -4.71
C GLY A 150 1.99 24.74 -4.24
N PRO A 151 0.70 24.46 -4.02
CA PRO A 151 0.25 23.16 -3.54
C PRO A 151 0.83 22.08 -4.44
N LYS A 152 1.43 21.05 -3.85
CA LYS A 152 1.97 19.94 -4.63
C LYS A 152 0.82 19.38 -5.45
N ASN A 153 0.87 19.49 -6.77
CA ASN A 153 -0.21 19.16 -7.69
C ASN A 153 -0.84 17.78 -7.44
N TRP A 154 -0.03 16.81 -7.03
CA TRP A 154 -0.46 15.48 -6.67
C TRP A 154 -1.40 15.43 -5.45
N GLN A 155 -1.16 16.25 -4.45
CA GLN A 155 -2.02 16.29 -3.26
C GLN A 155 -3.39 16.86 -3.63
N THR A 156 -3.40 17.95 -4.39
CA THR A 156 -4.64 18.59 -4.85
C THR A 156 -5.44 17.64 -5.73
N ALA A 157 -4.79 16.95 -6.67
CA ALA A 157 -5.45 15.99 -7.56
C ALA A 157 -6.04 14.81 -6.78
N ALA A 158 -5.27 14.18 -5.91
CA ALA A 158 -5.73 13.04 -5.11
C ALA A 158 -6.89 13.42 -4.19
N ASN A 159 -6.81 14.58 -3.54
CA ASN A 159 -7.88 15.07 -2.68
C ASN A 159 -9.15 15.37 -3.48
N GLY A 160 -9.01 16.02 -4.63
CA GLY A 160 -10.13 16.35 -5.51
C GLY A 160 -10.86 15.09 -5.98
N ILE A 161 -10.13 14.07 -6.43
CA ILE A 161 -10.70 12.79 -6.85
C ILE A 161 -11.43 12.12 -5.68
N PHE A 162 -10.79 12.02 -4.50
CA PHE A 162 -11.41 11.36 -3.35
C PHE A 162 -12.70 12.07 -2.89
N LEU A 163 -12.70 13.40 -2.84
CA LEU A 163 -13.88 14.17 -2.45
C LEU A 163 -15.00 14.07 -3.48
N ALA A 164 -14.67 14.02 -4.77
CA ALA A 164 -15.65 13.83 -5.85
C ALA A 164 -16.29 12.44 -5.82
N GLU A 165 -15.52 11.39 -5.56
CA GLU A 165 -16.03 10.01 -5.48
C GLU A 165 -16.90 9.76 -4.24
N TYR A 166 -16.79 10.60 -3.21
CA TYR A 166 -17.61 10.48 -2.00
C TYR A 166 -19.00 11.07 -2.15
N GLN A 167 -19.25 11.94 -3.11
CA GLN A 167 -20.58 12.58 -3.34
C GLN A 167 -21.62 11.56 -3.81
#